data_5da40a3ce9c5446467068705654edaaf
#
_entry.id   5da40a3ce9c5446467068705654edaaf
#
_cell.length_a   1.000
_cell.length_b   1.000
_cell.length_c   1.000
_cell.angle_alpha   90.00
_cell.angle_beta   90.00
_cell.angle_gamma   90.00
#
_symmetry.space_group_name_H-M   'P 1'
#
loop_
_entity.id
_entity.type
_entity.pdbx_description
1 polymer ?
#
loop_
_entity_poly.entity_id
_entity_poly.type
_entity_poly.pdbx_seq_one_letter_code
_entity_poly.pdbx_strand_id
1 'polypeptide(L)'
;MPFPILLPLRVSCRLCNTRHLYPSPELCYNPNIEPTNSLSTTRTSACFPAPAHEQQDTIFAHAFELMRKAIADRVFPAASVAITHHGNLVGLKAFGRFTYEPDAPEATTATVFDLASVTKVVATTSMAMILYERGLLDLDLPVVAAVAEFAGEDPRRDAVTMHMLLAHSSGLPAYEKLFLRAKTREELLAAAFATPLTANPGAKAEYSDVGFIILGAALERIAQESLDRFCQHEVFGPLAMTHTAFNPPAAWRASIPPTANDQSFRHRIIQGEVQDENASVMGGVAGHAGVFACAEDLAVFAHAMLSGGRPILRPETLAVFTRRESAPPGTSRALGWDTPSSPSQSGKYFFPNSFGHLGYTGTSLWIDPERQLSMTLLTNRTWPDCSNQAIKQFRPKFHDAVIESLGGSRGLDV
;
A
#
# COMPACT_ATOMS: atom_id res chain seq x y z
N MET A 1 -51.19 6.40 -22.88
CA MET A 1 -51.29 6.49 -21.41
C MET A 1 -49.91 6.80 -20.88
N PRO A 2 -49.70 7.93 -20.22
CA PRO A 2 -48.37 8.32 -19.73
C PRO A 2 -48.08 7.73 -18.34
N PHE A 3 -46.83 7.34 -18.12
CA PHE A 3 -46.29 6.88 -16.83
C PHE A 3 -46.18 8.03 -15.82
N PRO A 4 -46.41 7.79 -14.53
CA PRO A 4 -46.27 8.82 -13.50
C PRO A 4 -44.80 9.01 -13.06
N ILE A 5 -44.45 10.27 -12.93
CA ILE A 5 -43.20 10.77 -12.36
C ILE A 5 -43.23 10.57 -10.85
N LEU A 6 -42.28 9.83 -10.29
CA LEU A 6 -42.06 9.71 -8.85
C LEU A 6 -41.17 10.87 -8.35
N LEU A 7 -41.73 11.71 -7.47
CA LEU A 7 -41.06 12.75 -6.71
C LEU A 7 -40.21 12.15 -5.56
N PRO A 8 -39.08 12.76 -5.18
CA PRO A 8 -38.27 12.26 -4.08
C PRO A 8 -38.88 12.55 -2.72
N LEU A 9 -38.87 11.55 -1.85
CA LEU A 9 -39.26 11.63 -0.44
C LEU A 9 -38.27 12.53 0.33
N ARG A 10 -38.79 13.63 0.89
CA ARG A 10 -38.11 14.46 1.88
C ARG A 10 -38.18 13.79 3.25
N VAL A 11 -37.03 13.35 3.79
CA VAL A 11 -36.91 13.02 5.22
C VAL A 11 -36.61 14.31 5.96
N SER A 12 -37.53 14.74 6.83
CA SER A 12 -37.40 15.91 7.70
C SER A 12 -36.69 15.51 8.99
N CYS A 13 -35.46 15.93 9.18
CA CYS A 13 -34.80 15.90 10.48
C CYS A 13 -35.09 17.21 11.22
N ARG A 14 -35.88 17.15 12.32
CA ARG A 14 -36.04 18.26 13.27
C ARG A 14 -34.88 18.17 14.28
N LEU A 15 -34.09 19.23 14.32
CA LEU A 15 -33.20 19.73 15.38
C LEU A 15 -31.83 20.13 14.79
N CYS A 16 -31.78 21.35 14.24
CA CYS A 16 -30.68 22.27 14.44
C CYS A 16 -30.99 23.59 13.72
N ASN A 17 -31.17 24.64 14.52
CA ASN A 17 -31.44 25.99 14.06
C ASN A 17 -30.13 26.78 14.10
N THR A 18 -29.36 26.79 13.01
CA THR A 18 -28.40 27.88 12.71
C THR A 18 -28.13 27.92 11.21
N ARG A 19 -28.53 29.05 10.60
CA ARG A 19 -28.24 29.38 9.21
C ARG A 19 -26.81 29.91 9.11
N HIS A 20 -25.94 29.19 8.39
CA HIS A 20 -24.78 29.79 7.76
C HIS A 20 -24.84 29.54 6.26
N LEU A 21 -25.03 30.60 5.52
CA LEU A 21 -24.97 30.69 4.06
C LEU A 21 -23.48 30.65 3.64
N TYR A 22 -23.09 29.65 2.87
CA TYR A 22 -21.84 29.68 2.11
C TYR A 22 -22.14 30.22 0.71
N PRO A 23 -21.37 31.20 0.22
CA PRO A 23 -21.49 31.66 -1.16
C PRO A 23 -20.79 30.68 -2.11
N SER A 24 -21.45 30.41 -3.25
CA SER A 24 -20.90 29.68 -4.37
C SER A 24 -19.69 30.41 -4.97
N PRO A 25 -18.57 29.81 -5.27
CA PRO A 25 -17.52 30.44 -6.06
C PRO A 25 -17.88 30.35 -7.54
N GLU A 26 -18.34 31.40 -8.15
CA GLU A 26 -18.28 31.60 -9.59
C GLU A 26 -16.83 31.86 -9.99
N LEU A 27 -16.26 30.96 -10.77
CA LEU A 27 -14.92 31.07 -11.37
C LEU A 27 -15.00 32.12 -12.51
N CYS A 28 -14.54 33.35 -12.26
CA CYS A 28 -14.22 34.29 -13.30
C CYS A 28 -12.95 33.84 -14.05
N TYR A 29 -13.12 33.38 -15.28
CA TYR A 29 -12.03 33.12 -16.20
C TYR A 29 -11.46 34.43 -16.74
N ASN A 30 -10.21 34.75 -16.46
CA ASN A 30 -9.47 35.87 -17.00
C ASN A 30 -8.46 35.37 -18.06
N PRO A 31 -8.61 35.68 -19.36
CA PRO A 31 -7.79 35.11 -20.42
C PRO A 31 -6.42 35.76 -20.63
N ASN A 32 -5.97 36.69 -19.76
CA ASN A 32 -4.72 37.44 -19.96
C ASN A 32 -3.66 37.21 -18.87
N ILE A 33 -3.40 35.94 -18.50
CA ILE A 33 -2.21 35.61 -17.70
C ILE A 33 -1.27 34.79 -18.56
N GLU A 34 -0.18 35.41 -19.04
CA GLU A 34 0.95 34.73 -19.64
C GLU A 34 1.59 33.74 -18.62
N PRO A 35 2.04 32.55 -19.05
CA PRO A 35 2.69 31.61 -18.16
C PRO A 35 4.10 32.11 -17.81
N THR A 36 4.27 32.68 -16.62
CA THR A 36 5.58 32.93 -16.05
C THR A 36 6.21 31.60 -15.66
N ASN A 37 7.20 31.19 -16.45
CA ASN A 37 8.13 30.11 -16.16
C ASN A 37 8.91 30.40 -14.86
N SER A 38 8.94 29.43 -13.97
CA SER A 38 9.77 29.15 -12.81
C SER A 38 8.99 28.98 -11.51
N LEU A 39 8.29 27.83 -11.38
CA LEU A 39 8.01 27.27 -10.07
C LEU A 39 9.28 26.54 -9.60
N SER A 40 10.20 27.28 -9.00
CA SER A 40 11.14 26.72 -8.04
C SER A 40 10.32 26.22 -6.85
N THR A 41 9.94 24.95 -6.86
CA THR A 41 9.39 24.27 -5.68
C THR A 41 10.49 24.13 -4.65
N THR A 42 10.64 25.13 -3.80
CA THR A 42 11.36 25.00 -2.53
C THR A 42 10.68 23.87 -1.74
N ARG A 43 11.30 22.69 -1.74
CA ARG A 43 10.94 21.57 -0.85
C ARG A 43 10.95 22.13 0.57
N THR A 44 9.79 22.25 1.22
CA THR A 44 9.75 22.62 2.64
C THR A 44 10.34 21.45 3.43
N SER A 45 11.43 21.69 4.13
CA SER A 45 12.27 20.72 4.85
C SER A 45 11.51 19.81 5.84
N ALA A 46 10.28 20.15 6.20
CA ALA A 46 9.46 19.38 7.14
C ALA A 46 8.77 18.14 6.55
N CYS A 47 8.70 18.02 5.21
CA CYS A 47 7.98 16.91 4.55
C CYS A 47 8.88 15.77 4.06
N PHE A 48 10.19 15.96 4.10
CA PHE A 48 11.17 15.00 3.58
C PHE A 48 12.21 14.65 4.63
N PRO A 49 12.63 13.37 4.75
CA PRO A 49 13.75 13.03 5.61
C PRO A 49 15.03 13.69 5.08
N ALA A 50 15.80 14.31 5.98
CA ALA A 50 17.05 14.95 5.60
C ALA A 50 18.10 13.89 5.20
N PRO A 51 18.83 14.04 4.09
CA PRO A 51 19.88 13.11 3.71
C PRO A 51 21.00 13.05 4.77
N ALA A 52 21.31 11.85 5.28
CA ALA A 52 22.34 11.62 6.30
C ALA A 52 22.91 10.18 6.18
N HIS A 53 23.16 9.72 4.94
CA HIS A 53 23.56 8.33 4.67
C HIS A 53 25.04 8.17 4.25
N GLU A 54 25.86 9.17 4.46
CA GLU A 54 27.30 9.14 4.10
C GLU A 54 28.06 8.05 4.86
N GLN A 55 27.65 7.73 6.09
CA GLN A 55 28.28 6.70 6.92
C GLN A 55 27.54 5.35 6.91
N GLN A 56 26.54 5.19 6.03
CA GLN A 56 25.67 4.01 6.01
C GLN A 56 26.44 2.68 5.92
N ASP A 57 27.55 2.64 5.18
CA ASP A 57 28.33 1.42 4.99
C ASP A 57 29.06 0.97 6.25
N THR A 58 29.36 1.90 7.14
CA THR A 58 29.94 1.61 8.46
C THR A 58 28.84 1.26 9.46
N ILE A 59 27.80 2.09 9.53
CA ILE A 59 26.71 1.91 10.49
C ILE A 59 25.97 0.59 10.23
N PHE A 60 25.59 0.31 8.98
CA PHE A 60 24.80 -0.86 8.59
C PHE A 60 25.65 -1.98 8.00
N ALA A 61 26.96 -2.06 8.32
CA ALA A 61 27.88 -3.03 7.73
C ALA A 61 27.33 -4.47 7.80
N HIS A 62 26.82 -4.89 8.97
CA HIS A 62 26.26 -6.23 9.18
C HIS A 62 24.97 -6.45 8.37
N ALA A 63 24.03 -5.50 8.40
CA ALA A 63 22.80 -5.61 7.63
C ALA A 63 23.06 -5.65 6.12
N PHE A 64 24.03 -4.87 5.62
CA PHE A 64 24.42 -4.89 4.21
C PHE A 64 25.17 -6.16 3.80
N GLU A 65 25.90 -6.79 4.72
CA GLU A 65 26.50 -8.09 4.47
C GLU A 65 25.41 -9.19 4.35
N LEU A 66 24.36 -9.15 5.17
CA LEU A 66 23.20 -10.02 5.01
C LEU A 66 22.54 -9.87 3.63
N MET A 67 22.46 -8.63 3.10
CA MET A 67 21.93 -8.36 1.76
C MET A 67 22.80 -9.03 0.68
N ARG A 68 24.13 -8.85 0.74
CA ARG A 68 25.05 -9.48 -0.22
C ARG A 68 24.97 -11.01 -0.17
N LYS A 69 24.91 -11.55 1.03
CA LYS A 69 24.75 -13.02 1.24
C LYS A 69 23.42 -13.50 0.69
N ALA A 70 22.32 -12.78 0.89
CA ALA A 70 21.02 -13.17 0.35
C ALA A 70 21.01 -13.23 -1.18
N ILE A 71 21.70 -12.31 -1.85
CA ILE A 71 21.86 -12.34 -3.32
C ILE A 71 22.69 -13.56 -3.74
N ALA A 72 23.82 -13.81 -3.05
CA ALA A 72 24.66 -14.98 -3.32
C ALA A 72 23.91 -16.31 -3.09
N ASP A 73 23.06 -16.38 -2.07
CA ASP A 73 22.19 -17.51 -1.75
C ASP A 73 20.92 -17.56 -2.63
N ARG A 74 20.79 -16.68 -3.62
CA ARG A 74 19.66 -16.58 -4.56
C ARG A 74 18.29 -16.38 -3.88
N VAL A 75 18.24 -15.63 -2.79
CA VAL A 75 16.97 -15.24 -2.14
C VAL A 75 16.21 -14.23 -3.00
N PHE A 76 16.94 -13.32 -3.63
CA PHE A 76 16.49 -12.34 -4.66
C PHE A 76 17.70 -11.89 -5.48
N PRO A 77 17.52 -11.51 -6.76
CA PRO A 77 18.64 -11.03 -7.57
C PRO A 77 18.93 -9.54 -7.38
N ALA A 78 17.91 -8.73 -7.15
CA ALA A 78 18.01 -7.28 -6.95
C ALA A 78 17.31 -6.84 -5.66
N ALA A 79 17.86 -5.82 -5.01
CA ALA A 79 17.21 -5.15 -3.89
C ALA A 79 17.57 -3.67 -3.81
N SER A 80 16.68 -2.88 -3.20
CA SER A 80 16.94 -1.53 -2.75
C SER A 80 16.37 -1.33 -1.35
N VAL A 81 17.10 -0.61 -0.50
CA VAL A 81 16.69 -0.33 0.88
C VAL A 81 16.72 1.16 1.15
N ALA A 82 15.77 1.62 1.97
CA ALA A 82 15.80 2.96 2.56
C ALA A 82 15.48 2.86 4.05
N ILE A 83 16.24 3.58 4.87
CA ILE A 83 16.11 3.59 6.33
C ILE A 83 16.04 5.04 6.79
N THR A 84 14.93 5.41 7.44
CA THR A 84 14.83 6.73 8.08
C THR A 84 14.91 6.58 9.59
N HIS A 85 15.58 7.52 10.26
CA HIS A 85 15.70 7.52 11.72
C HIS A 85 15.75 8.96 12.23
N HIS A 86 14.87 9.31 13.18
CA HIS A 86 14.76 10.66 13.75
C HIS A 86 14.72 11.77 12.68
N GLY A 87 13.88 11.59 11.66
CA GLY A 87 13.70 12.59 10.59
C GLY A 87 14.80 12.61 9.52
N ASN A 88 15.79 11.72 9.60
CA ASN A 88 16.88 11.63 8.63
C ASN A 88 16.80 10.35 7.80
N LEU A 89 17.16 10.44 6.53
CA LEU A 89 17.41 9.29 5.66
C LEU A 89 18.84 8.81 5.92
N VAL A 90 18.99 7.82 6.82
CA VAL A 90 20.30 7.35 7.29
C VAL A 90 20.85 6.16 6.50
N GLY A 91 20.02 5.54 5.67
CA GLY A 91 20.41 4.48 4.75
C GLY A 91 19.62 4.57 3.44
N LEU A 92 20.35 4.56 2.31
CA LEU A 92 19.77 4.47 0.96
C LEU A 92 20.78 3.72 0.09
N LYS A 93 20.49 2.45 -0.23
CA LYS A 93 21.43 1.59 -0.95
C LYS A 93 20.74 0.55 -1.80
N ALA A 94 21.35 0.23 -2.95
CA ALA A 94 20.90 -0.85 -3.82
C ALA A 94 21.94 -1.98 -3.87
N PHE A 95 21.48 -3.18 -4.22
CA PHE A 95 22.28 -4.41 -4.22
C PHE A 95 21.88 -5.29 -5.40
N GLY A 96 22.87 -5.95 -6.00
CA GLY A 96 22.67 -6.98 -7.01
C GLY A 96 22.32 -6.45 -8.39
N ARG A 97 21.74 -7.32 -9.19
CA ARG A 97 21.39 -7.11 -10.60
C ARG A 97 19.94 -7.50 -10.84
N PHE A 98 19.35 -7.01 -11.93
CA PHE A 98 17.93 -7.25 -12.25
C PHE A 98 17.57 -8.73 -12.36
N THR A 99 18.54 -9.57 -12.79
CA THR A 99 18.43 -11.02 -12.84
C THR A 99 19.69 -11.66 -12.26
N TYR A 100 19.76 -12.99 -12.27
CA TYR A 100 20.96 -13.72 -11.83
C TYR A 100 22.03 -13.84 -12.92
N GLU A 101 21.82 -13.25 -14.09
CA GLU A 101 22.80 -13.26 -15.18
C GLU A 101 23.89 -12.21 -14.92
N PRO A 102 25.17 -12.53 -15.24
CA PRO A 102 26.30 -11.64 -14.95
C PRO A 102 26.27 -10.30 -15.68
N ASP A 103 25.64 -10.25 -16.86
CA ASP A 103 25.48 -9.08 -17.72
C ASP A 103 24.18 -8.32 -17.52
N ALA A 104 23.33 -8.78 -16.58
CA ALA A 104 22.09 -8.07 -16.25
C ALA A 104 22.38 -6.67 -15.68
N PRO A 105 21.50 -5.67 -15.91
CA PRO A 105 21.64 -4.35 -15.36
C PRO A 105 21.79 -4.37 -13.83
N GLU A 106 22.66 -3.51 -13.30
CA GLU A 106 22.81 -3.35 -11.84
C GLU A 106 21.61 -2.62 -11.25
N ALA A 107 21.19 -3.04 -10.07
CA ALA A 107 20.22 -2.29 -9.28
C ALA A 107 20.87 -0.99 -8.74
N THR A 108 20.12 0.11 -8.81
CA THR A 108 20.51 1.42 -8.28
C THR A 108 19.46 1.91 -7.29
N THR A 109 19.75 2.98 -6.56
CA THR A 109 18.76 3.61 -5.66
C THR A 109 17.55 4.17 -6.41
N ALA A 110 17.69 4.45 -7.70
CA ALA A 110 16.60 4.87 -8.59
C ALA A 110 15.82 3.70 -9.21
N THR A 111 16.22 2.44 -8.93
CA THR A 111 15.51 1.26 -9.43
C THR A 111 14.09 1.23 -8.86
N VAL A 112 13.11 1.06 -9.74
CA VAL A 112 11.68 1.02 -9.40
C VAL A 112 11.23 -0.43 -9.33
N PHE A 113 10.53 -0.79 -8.26
CA PHE A 113 10.08 -2.17 -7.99
C PHE A 113 8.56 -2.26 -7.95
N ASP A 114 8.01 -3.39 -8.37
CA ASP A 114 6.63 -3.77 -8.09
C ASP A 114 6.44 -4.00 -6.59
N LEU A 115 5.63 -3.18 -5.97
CA LEU A 115 5.39 -3.21 -4.52
C LEU A 115 4.53 -4.39 -4.08
N ALA A 116 3.86 -5.07 -5.01
CA ALA A 116 2.85 -6.08 -4.70
C ALA A 116 1.89 -5.56 -3.60
N SER A 117 1.68 -6.34 -2.54
CA SER A 117 0.71 -6.00 -1.49
C SER A 117 1.08 -4.78 -0.62
N VAL A 118 2.29 -4.22 -0.72
CA VAL A 118 2.56 -2.91 -0.10
C VAL A 118 1.69 -1.81 -0.74
N THR A 119 1.16 -2.04 -1.96
CA THR A 119 0.10 -1.24 -2.59
C THR A 119 -1.09 -1.00 -1.66
N LYS A 120 -1.47 -2.01 -0.86
CA LYS A 120 -2.62 -1.91 0.07
C LYS A 120 -2.49 -0.73 1.02
N VAL A 121 -1.28 -0.47 1.52
CA VAL A 121 -1.06 0.60 2.49
C VAL A 121 -0.70 1.92 1.83
N VAL A 122 0.12 1.89 0.79
CA VAL A 122 0.60 3.11 0.12
C VAL A 122 -0.51 3.76 -0.73
N ALA A 123 -1.46 2.98 -1.24
CA ALA A 123 -2.54 3.46 -2.09
C ALA A 123 -3.92 3.27 -1.43
N THR A 124 -4.41 2.04 -1.34
CA THR A 124 -5.82 1.76 -0.99
C THR A 124 -6.17 2.21 0.43
N THR A 125 -5.34 1.91 1.42
CA THR A 125 -5.55 2.37 2.79
C THR A 125 -5.37 3.87 2.91
N SER A 126 -4.41 4.47 2.18
CA SER A 126 -4.25 5.93 2.13
C SER A 126 -5.50 6.61 1.58
N MET A 127 -6.08 6.08 0.49
CA MET A 127 -7.37 6.55 -0.03
C MET A 127 -8.49 6.41 1.00
N ALA A 128 -8.58 5.26 1.69
CA ALA A 128 -9.58 5.04 2.74
C ALA A 128 -9.43 6.03 3.90
N MET A 129 -8.18 6.28 4.36
CA MET A 129 -7.90 7.28 5.41
C MET A 129 -8.33 8.70 5.01
N ILE A 130 -8.03 9.11 3.78
CA ILE A 130 -8.38 10.44 3.28
C ILE A 130 -9.91 10.59 3.14
N LEU A 131 -10.59 9.58 2.61
CA LEU A 131 -12.06 9.59 2.50
C LEU A 131 -12.74 9.57 3.87
N TYR A 132 -12.20 8.80 4.84
CA TYR A 132 -12.67 8.81 6.22
C TYR A 132 -12.51 10.19 6.88
N GLU A 133 -11.35 10.81 6.73
CA GLU A 133 -11.07 12.15 7.24
C GLU A 133 -12.00 13.23 6.68
N ARG A 134 -12.41 13.07 5.42
CA ARG A 134 -13.37 13.94 4.72
C ARG A 134 -14.83 13.64 5.08
N GLY A 135 -15.09 12.62 5.89
CA GLY A 135 -16.45 12.18 6.23
C GLY A 135 -17.23 11.53 5.07
N LEU A 136 -16.49 11.08 4.03
CA LEU A 136 -17.07 10.41 2.86
C LEU A 136 -17.10 8.87 3.05
N LEU A 137 -16.22 8.31 3.85
CA LEU A 137 -16.17 6.90 4.22
C LEU A 137 -16.59 6.73 5.67
N ASP A 138 -17.66 5.98 5.90
CA ASP A 138 -18.01 5.41 7.19
C ASP A 138 -17.44 3.99 7.28
N LEU A 139 -16.64 3.69 8.30
CA LEU A 139 -16.03 2.38 8.49
C LEU A 139 -17.07 1.29 8.79
N ASP A 140 -18.19 1.65 9.41
CA ASP A 140 -19.29 0.73 9.72
C ASP A 140 -20.27 0.56 8.54
N LEU A 141 -20.06 1.28 7.43
CA LEU A 141 -20.87 1.16 6.22
C LEU A 141 -20.81 -0.28 5.70
N PRO A 142 -21.96 -0.98 5.54
CA PRO A 142 -21.99 -2.27 4.87
C PRO A 142 -21.49 -2.16 3.43
N VAL A 143 -20.66 -3.12 3.00
CA VAL A 143 -20.12 -3.16 1.64
C VAL A 143 -21.20 -3.11 0.58
N VAL A 144 -22.34 -3.79 0.82
CA VAL A 144 -23.49 -3.81 -0.09
C VAL A 144 -24.08 -2.43 -0.35
N ALA A 145 -23.87 -1.45 0.54
CA ALA A 145 -24.36 -0.09 0.34
C ALA A 145 -23.52 0.69 -0.70
N ALA A 146 -22.23 0.39 -0.82
CA ALA A 146 -21.34 0.98 -1.83
C ALA A 146 -21.25 0.11 -3.09
N VAL A 147 -21.38 -1.21 -2.94
CA VAL A 147 -21.24 -2.23 -3.98
C VAL A 147 -22.44 -3.15 -3.91
N ALA A 148 -23.56 -2.76 -4.52
CA ALA A 148 -24.80 -3.53 -4.48
C ALA A 148 -24.64 -4.95 -5.06
N GLU A 149 -23.73 -5.14 -6.02
CA GLU A 149 -23.40 -6.43 -6.62
C GLU A 149 -22.72 -7.41 -5.66
N PHE A 150 -22.21 -6.91 -4.52
CA PHE A 150 -21.70 -7.76 -3.45
C PHE A 150 -22.82 -8.49 -2.70
N ALA A 151 -24.05 -7.98 -2.74
CA ALA A 151 -25.22 -8.72 -2.24
C ALA A 151 -25.35 -10.05 -2.99
N GLY A 152 -25.95 -11.05 -2.34
CA GLY A 152 -26.13 -12.37 -2.93
C GLY A 152 -27.11 -13.21 -2.10
N GLU A 153 -27.12 -14.50 -2.34
CA GLU A 153 -28.02 -15.44 -1.60
C GLU A 153 -27.56 -15.66 -0.14
N ASP A 154 -26.29 -15.37 0.17
CA ASP A 154 -25.74 -15.51 1.53
C ASP A 154 -26.03 -14.25 2.35
N PRO A 155 -26.96 -14.28 3.32
CA PRO A 155 -27.37 -13.10 4.09
C PRO A 155 -26.24 -12.56 4.98
N ARG A 156 -25.18 -13.32 5.22
CA ARG A 156 -24.02 -12.85 6.01
C ARG A 156 -23.28 -11.69 5.32
N ARG A 157 -23.44 -11.53 4.01
CA ARG A 157 -22.83 -10.46 3.22
C ARG A 157 -23.30 -9.07 3.64
N ASP A 158 -24.54 -8.96 4.10
CA ASP A 158 -25.13 -7.70 4.58
C ASP A 158 -24.42 -7.19 5.87
N ALA A 159 -23.76 -8.09 6.60
CA ALA A 159 -23.01 -7.75 7.80
C ALA A 159 -21.53 -7.41 7.53
N VAL A 160 -21.04 -7.57 6.30
CA VAL A 160 -19.65 -7.23 5.96
C VAL A 160 -19.52 -5.72 5.81
N THR A 161 -18.64 -5.08 6.61
CA THR A 161 -18.41 -3.64 6.61
C THR A 161 -17.08 -3.26 5.94
N MET A 162 -16.89 -1.96 5.65
CA MET A 162 -15.61 -1.42 5.17
C MET A 162 -14.49 -1.65 6.18
N HIS A 163 -14.79 -1.51 7.48
CA HIS A 163 -13.88 -1.87 8.57
C HIS A 163 -13.40 -3.32 8.45
N MET A 164 -14.31 -4.26 8.24
CA MET A 164 -13.97 -5.69 8.13
C MET A 164 -13.11 -6.01 6.91
N LEU A 165 -13.28 -5.29 5.79
CA LEU A 165 -12.38 -5.44 4.63
C LEU A 165 -10.97 -4.94 4.96
N LEU A 166 -10.85 -3.75 5.57
CA LEU A 166 -9.57 -3.17 6.01
C LEU A 166 -8.87 -4.04 7.06
N ALA A 167 -9.61 -4.57 8.02
CA ALA A 167 -9.08 -5.43 9.10
C ALA A 167 -8.87 -6.90 8.69
N HIS A 168 -9.16 -7.25 7.42
CA HIS A 168 -9.13 -8.63 6.94
C HIS A 168 -10.00 -9.61 7.75
N SER A 169 -11.13 -9.14 8.28
CA SER A 169 -12.07 -9.94 9.10
C SER A 169 -13.43 -10.16 8.43
N SER A 170 -13.52 -9.92 7.14
CA SER A 170 -14.78 -10.02 6.35
C SER A 170 -15.30 -11.44 6.15
N GLY A 171 -14.48 -12.46 6.39
CA GLY A 171 -14.80 -13.86 6.07
C GLY A 171 -14.55 -14.26 4.62
N LEU A 172 -14.04 -13.36 3.78
CA LEU A 172 -13.60 -13.67 2.41
C LEU A 172 -12.31 -14.50 2.41
N PRO A 173 -12.11 -15.40 1.41
CA PRO A 173 -10.88 -16.19 1.30
C PRO A 173 -9.66 -15.32 1.04
N ALA A 174 -8.49 -15.86 1.38
CA ALA A 174 -7.21 -15.16 1.22
C ALA A 174 -6.93 -14.79 -0.24
N TYR A 175 -7.13 -15.72 -1.15
CA TYR A 175 -6.82 -15.57 -2.57
C TYR A 175 -7.73 -16.47 -3.42
N GLU A 176 -8.09 -15.97 -4.59
CA GLU A 176 -8.78 -16.71 -5.63
C GLU A 176 -8.14 -16.43 -6.99
N LYS A 177 -8.00 -17.46 -7.83
CA LYS A 177 -7.47 -17.31 -9.20
C LYS A 177 -8.56 -16.77 -10.14
N LEU A 178 -9.03 -15.54 -9.86
CA LEU A 178 -10.13 -14.92 -10.61
C LEU A 178 -9.72 -14.70 -12.07
N PHE A 179 -8.45 -14.45 -12.36
CA PHE A 179 -7.87 -14.27 -13.69
C PHE A 179 -8.09 -15.48 -14.62
N LEU A 180 -8.35 -16.69 -14.10
CA LEU A 180 -8.66 -17.85 -14.94
C LEU A 180 -10.05 -17.81 -15.54
N ARG A 181 -10.96 -17.03 -14.95
CA ARG A 181 -12.38 -16.95 -15.34
C ARG A 181 -12.83 -15.54 -15.73
N ALA A 182 -11.90 -14.57 -15.74
CA ALA A 182 -12.16 -13.19 -16.11
C ALA A 182 -11.08 -12.70 -17.09
N LYS A 183 -11.48 -11.92 -18.08
CA LYS A 183 -10.59 -11.32 -19.09
C LYS A 183 -10.61 -9.79 -19.08
N THR A 184 -11.58 -9.20 -18.41
CA THR A 184 -11.72 -7.76 -18.25
C THR A 184 -11.83 -7.40 -16.77
N ARG A 185 -11.62 -6.11 -16.45
CA ARG A 185 -11.81 -5.56 -15.12
C ARG A 185 -13.21 -5.84 -14.58
N GLU A 186 -14.22 -5.63 -15.40
CA GLU A 186 -15.63 -5.80 -15.04
C GLU A 186 -15.94 -7.25 -14.69
N GLU A 187 -15.48 -8.20 -15.51
CA GLU A 187 -15.64 -9.63 -15.27
C GLU A 187 -14.91 -10.06 -13.98
N LEU A 188 -13.71 -9.52 -13.73
CA LEU A 188 -12.94 -9.84 -12.53
C LEU A 188 -13.61 -9.27 -11.27
N LEU A 189 -14.12 -8.05 -11.31
CA LEU A 189 -14.87 -7.46 -10.21
C LEU A 189 -16.17 -8.26 -9.95
N ALA A 190 -16.91 -8.63 -10.99
CA ALA A 190 -18.10 -9.48 -10.83
C ALA A 190 -17.74 -10.82 -10.17
N ALA A 191 -16.64 -11.45 -10.57
CA ALA A 191 -16.16 -12.68 -9.95
C ALA A 191 -15.71 -12.49 -8.49
N ALA A 192 -15.08 -11.35 -8.17
CA ALA A 192 -14.70 -11.00 -6.81
C ALA A 192 -15.93 -10.77 -5.91
N PHE A 193 -16.91 -10.01 -6.40
CA PHE A 193 -18.17 -9.79 -5.69
C PHE A 193 -18.96 -11.08 -5.45
N ALA A 194 -18.90 -12.04 -6.37
CA ALA A 194 -19.55 -13.33 -6.23
C ALA A 194 -18.77 -14.34 -5.38
N THR A 195 -17.55 -14.03 -4.95
CA THR A 195 -16.71 -14.98 -4.17
C THR A 195 -17.40 -15.35 -2.84
N PRO A 196 -17.59 -16.63 -2.52
CA PRO A 196 -18.27 -17.05 -1.29
C PRO A 196 -17.51 -16.68 -0.02
N LEU A 197 -18.24 -16.40 1.06
CA LEU A 197 -17.64 -16.27 2.39
C LEU A 197 -17.23 -17.64 2.92
N THR A 198 -15.98 -17.78 3.38
CA THR A 198 -15.43 -19.01 3.97
C THR A 198 -15.60 -19.07 5.48
N ALA A 199 -15.94 -17.93 6.10
CA ALA A 199 -16.18 -17.78 7.53
C ALA A 199 -17.29 -16.75 7.78
N ASN A 200 -17.79 -16.68 9.01
CA ASN A 200 -18.68 -15.59 9.41
C ASN A 200 -17.89 -14.27 9.49
N PRO A 201 -18.47 -13.16 9.05
CA PRO A 201 -17.87 -11.83 9.23
C PRO A 201 -17.49 -11.58 10.70
N GLY A 202 -16.31 -11.07 10.95
CA GLY A 202 -15.79 -10.80 12.30
C GLY A 202 -15.29 -12.03 13.09
N ALA A 203 -15.47 -13.28 12.60
CA ALA A 203 -15.12 -14.48 13.36
C ALA A 203 -13.61 -14.76 13.41
N LYS A 204 -12.88 -14.43 12.34
CA LYS A 204 -11.42 -14.57 12.26
C LYS A 204 -10.82 -13.48 11.37
N ALA A 205 -9.56 -13.14 11.62
CA ALA A 205 -8.77 -12.32 10.72
C ALA A 205 -8.01 -13.25 9.77
N GLU A 206 -8.32 -13.18 8.48
CA GLU A 206 -7.65 -13.92 7.41
C GLU A 206 -7.28 -12.92 6.31
N TYR A 207 -5.97 -12.72 6.11
CA TYR A 207 -5.47 -11.86 5.03
C TYR A 207 -6.18 -12.19 3.72
N SER A 208 -6.75 -11.17 3.06
CA SER A 208 -7.57 -11.38 1.87
C SER A 208 -7.26 -10.35 0.77
N ASP A 209 -6.71 -10.83 -0.34
CA ASP A 209 -6.58 -10.05 -1.57
C ASP A 209 -7.95 -9.77 -2.18
N VAL A 210 -8.86 -10.75 -2.13
CA VAL A 210 -10.25 -10.58 -2.61
C VAL A 210 -10.96 -9.44 -1.88
N GLY A 211 -10.78 -9.37 -0.55
CA GLY A 211 -11.33 -8.27 0.26
C GLY A 211 -10.81 -6.90 -0.18
N PHE A 212 -9.52 -6.79 -0.53
CA PHE A 212 -8.93 -5.54 -1.00
C PHE A 212 -9.28 -5.20 -2.45
N ILE A 213 -9.54 -6.18 -3.31
CA ILE A 213 -10.14 -5.95 -4.64
C ILE A 213 -11.51 -5.28 -4.48
N ILE A 214 -12.36 -5.83 -3.60
CA ILE A 214 -13.70 -5.30 -3.32
C ILE A 214 -13.61 -3.92 -2.67
N LEU A 215 -12.72 -3.74 -1.69
CA LEU A 215 -12.49 -2.45 -1.02
C LEU A 215 -12.07 -1.38 -2.03
N GLY A 216 -11.10 -1.66 -2.92
CA GLY A 216 -10.67 -0.73 -3.94
C GLY A 216 -11.85 -0.26 -4.82
N ALA A 217 -12.66 -1.21 -5.30
CA ALA A 217 -13.86 -0.87 -6.09
C ALA A 217 -14.89 -0.04 -5.30
N ALA A 218 -15.08 -0.33 -4.01
CA ALA A 218 -15.96 0.45 -3.15
C ALA A 218 -15.45 1.89 -2.95
N LEU A 219 -14.15 2.06 -2.69
CA LEU A 219 -13.54 3.39 -2.50
C LEU A 219 -13.59 4.23 -3.78
N GLU A 220 -13.35 3.63 -4.96
CA GLU A 220 -13.49 4.33 -6.25
C GLU A 220 -14.91 4.84 -6.48
N ARG A 221 -15.93 4.06 -6.11
CA ARG A 221 -17.34 4.47 -6.20
C ARG A 221 -17.67 5.60 -5.23
N ILE A 222 -17.18 5.53 -3.99
CA ILE A 222 -17.38 6.58 -2.98
C ILE A 222 -16.70 7.88 -3.43
N ALA A 223 -15.47 7.79 -3.94
CA ALA A 223 -14.71 8.95 -4.41
C ALA A 223 -15.16 9.47 -5.78
N GLN A 224 -15.87 8.66 -6.57
CA GLN A 224 -16.16 8.92 -7.99
C GLN A 224 -14.89 9.17 -8.83
N GLU A 225 -13.80 8.53 -8.42
CA GLU A 225 -12.49 8.63 -9.08
C GLU A 225 -11.76 7.30 -8.98
N SER A 226 -10.95 6.95 -10.01
CA SER A 226 -10.14 5.74 -10.01
C SER A 226 -9.01 5.81 -8.98
N LEU A 227 -8.64 4.65 -8.43
CA LEU A 227 -7.64 4.54 -7.36
C LEU A 227 -6.29 5.16 -7.74
N ASP A 228 -5.83 4.94 -8.98
CA ASP A 228 -4.57 5.48 -9.48
C ASP A 228 -4.57 7.02 -9.56
N ARG A 229 -5.65 7.61 -10.07
CA ARG A 229 -5.78 9.06 -10.18
C ARG A 229 -5.91 9.70 -8.81
N PHE A 230 -6.75 9.13 -7.94
CA PHE A 230 -6.90 9.61 -6.58
C PHE A 230 -5.56 9.60 -5.84
N CYS A 231 -4.84 8.47 -5.87
CA CYS A 231 -3.54 8.37 -5.21
C CYS A 231 -2.48 9.31 -5.81
N GLN A 232 -2.51 9.53 -7.13
CA GLN A 232 -1.62 10.50 -7.77
C GLN A 232 -1.86 11.93 -7.25
N HIS A 233 -3.14 12.35 -7.09
CA HIS A 233 -3.48 13.70 -6.67
C HIS A 233 -3.33 13.91 -5.16
N GLU A 234 -3.68 12.92 -4.35
CA GLU A 234 -3.86 13.08 -2.91
C GLU A 234 -2.71 12.50 -2.08
N VAL A 235 -1.90 11.60 -2.66
CA VAL A 235 -0.82 10.92 -1.96
C VAL A 235 0.53 11.18 -2.64
N PHE A 236 0.71 10.68 -3.86
CA PHE A 236 2.03 10.68 -4.52
C PHE A 236 2.48 12.09 -4.90
N GLY A 237 1.57 12.91 -5.46
CA GLY A 237 1.86 14.29 -5.82
C GLY A 237 2.21 15.16 -4.61
N PRO A 238 1.37 15.26 -3.58
CA PRO A 238 1.66 16.04 -2.37
C PRO A 238 2.94 15.61 -1.65
N LEU A 239 3.30 14.32 -1.69
CA LEU A 239 4.54 13.79 -1.14
C LEU A 239 5.73 13.86 -2.13
N ALA A 240 5.53 14.40 -3.34
CA ALA A 240 6.52 14.45 -4.40
C ALA A 240 7.21 13.09 -4.68
N MET A 241 6.44 12.00 -4.61
CA MET A 241 6.88 10.63 -4.92
C MET A 241 6.94 10.45 -6.44
N THR A 242 7.96 11.01 -7.07
CA THR A 242 8.05 11.16 -8.53
C THR A 242 8.37 9.86 -9.28
N HIS A 243 8.80 8.82 -8.56
CA HIS A 243 9.06 7.48 -9.08
C HIS A 243 8.06 6.45 -8.52
N THR A 244 6.83 6.91 -8.23
CA THR A 244 5.74 6.05 -7.73
C THR A 244 4.52 6.21 -8.61
N ALA A 245 4.01 5.09 -9.14
CA ALA A 245 2.82 5.09 -9.99
C ALA A 245 2.19 3.69 -10.08
N PHE A 246 0.89 3.64 -10.33
CA PHE A 246 0.27 2.51 -11.02
C PHE A 246 0.66 2.58 -12.49
N ASN A 247 0.77 1.43 -13.16
CA ASN A 247 1.09 1.38 -14.59
C ASN A 247 2.26 2.32 -14.95
N PRO A 248 3.49 2.05 -14.49
CA PRO A 248 4.61 2.96 -14.67
C PRO A 248 4.80 3.32 -16.15
N PRO A 249 5.20 4.57 -16.45
CA PRO A 249 5.43 4.99 -17.82
C PRO A 249 6.40 4.07 -18.55
N ALA A 250 6.19 3.83 -19.84
CA ALA A 250 7.05 2.94 -20.65
C ALA A 250 8.54 3.33 -20.59
N ALA A 251 8.84 4.62 -20.40
CA ALA A 251 10.20 5.12 -20.22
C ALA A 251 10.90 4.57 -18.98
N TRP A 252 10.14 4.14 -17.95
CA TRP A 252 10.72 3.56 -16.71
C TRP A 252 11.08 2.08 -16.86
N ARG A 253 10.62 1.40 -17.92
CA ARG A 253 10.80 -0.05 -18.07
C ARG A 253 12.25 -0.50 -17.90
N ALA A 254 13.21 0.28 -18.39
CA ALA A 254 14.64 -0.01 -18.25
C ALA A 254 15.15 0.10 -16.80
N SER A 255 14.41 0.78 -15.92
CA SER A 255 14.73 0.94 -14.49
C SER A 255 13.94 -0.01 -13.59
N ILE A 256 13.15 -0.93 -14.17
CA ILE A 256 12.31 -1.88 -13.44
C ILE A 256 12.85 -3.30 -13.67
N PRO A 257 13.26 -4.03 -12.61
CA PRO A 257 13.66 -5.42 -12.76
C PRO A 257 12.46 -6.32 -13.09
N PRO A 258 12.67 -7.41 -13.86
CA PRO A 258 11.61 -8.38 -14.11
C PRO A 258 11.20 -9.07 -12.81
N THR A 259 9.92 -9.45 -12.72
CA THR A 259 9.34 -10.09 -11.55
C THR A 259 9.00 -11.56 -11.76
N ALA A 260 8.77 -12.00 -13.00
CA ALA A 260 8.49 -13.40 -13.31
C ALA A 260 8.80 -13.74 -14.76
N ASN A 261 9.16 -15.00 -15.01
CA ASN A 261 9.04 -15.63 -16.31
C ASN A 261 7.74 -16.45 -16.31
N ASP A 262 6.63 -15.76 -16.61
CA ASP A 262 5.27 -16.33 -16.49
C ASP A 262 4.99 -17.31 -17.64
N GLN A 263 5.11 -18.59 -17.35
CA GLN A 263 4.82 -19.66 -18.31
C GLN A 263 3.38 -20.19 -18.24
N SER A 264 2.62 -19.77 -17.20
CA SER A 264 1.33 -20.38 -16.89
C SER A 264 0.14 -19.53 -17.39
N PHE A 265 0.28 -18.21 -17.45
CA PHE A 265 -0.83 -17.30 -17.75
C PHE A 265 -0.51 -16.35 -18.90
N ARG A 266 0.54 -15.50 -18.75
CA ARG A 266 0.88 -14.49 -19.78
C ARG A 266 1.89 -14.97 -20.81
N HIS A 267 2.55 -16.10 -20.57
CA HIS A 267 3.53 -16.76 -21.46
C HIS A 267 4.68 -15.84 -21.91
N ARG A 268 5.17 -14.99 -21.00
CA ARG A 268 6.25 -14.03 -21.24
C ARG A 268 6.93 -13.57 -19.96
N ILE A 269 8.04 -12.84 -20.11
CA ILE A 269 8.70 -12.14 -19.01
C ILE A 269 7.85 -10.95 -18.59
N ILE A 270 7.59 -10.84 -17.29
CA ILE A 270 6.85 -9.76 -16.65
C ILE A 270 7.84 -8.70 -16.15
N GLN A 271 7.80 -7.52 -16.76
CA GLN A 271 8.69 -6.40 -16.46
C GLN A 271 8.01 -5.07 -16.77
N GLY A 272 7.94 -4.17 -15.79
CA GLY A 272 7.27 -2.87 -15.94
C GLY A 272 5.74 -2.98 -16.02
N GLU A 273 5.19 -4.09 -15.59
CA GLU A 273 3.78 -4.38 -15.40
C GLU A 273 3.60 -5.21 -14.15
N VAL A 274 2.42 -5.13 -13.52
CA VAL A 274 2.14 -5.77 -12.24
C VAL A 274 2.34 -7.29 -12.31
N GLN A 275 3.01 -7.84 -11.28
CA GLN A 275 3.27 -9.28 -11.18
C GLN A 275 1.97 -10.06 -10.93
N ASP A 276 1.09 -9.55 -10.07
CA ASP A 276 -0.16 -10.20 -9.70
C ASP A 276 -1.10 -10.36 -10.91
N GLU A 277 -1.57 -11.58 -11.14
CA GLU A 277 -2.39 -11.94 -12.31
C GLU A 277 -3.79 -11.32 -12.24
N ASN A 278 -4.42 -11.25 -11.05
CA ASN A 278 -5.72 -10.61 -10.88
C ASN A 278 -5.62 -9.11 -11.15
N ALA A 279 -4.60 -8.44 -10.59
CA ALA A 279 -4.35 -7.03 -10.86
C ALA A 279 -4.04 -6.77 -12.33
N SER A 280 -3.34 -7.68 -13.01
CA SER A 280 -3.08 -7.60 -14.45
C SER A 280 -4.37 -7.60 -15.28
N VAL A 281 -5.33 -8.49 -14.98
CA VAL A 281 -6.65 -8.51 -15.63
C VAL A 281 -7.43 -7.23 -15.32
N MET A 282 -7.22 -6.62 -14.16
CA MET A 282 -7.81 -5.32 -13.79
C MET A 282 -7.14 -4.12 -14.49
N GLY A 283 -6.22 -4.35 -15.42
CA GLY A 283 -5.51 -3.27 -16.11
C GLY A 283 -4.39 -2.65 -15.30
N GLY A 284 -3.85 -3.36 -14.31
CA GLY A 284 -2.71 -2.93 -13.47
C GLY A 284 -3.09 -2.02 -12.30
N VAL A 285 -4.39 -1.68 -12.13
CA VAL A 285 -4.89 -0.84 -11.04
C VAL A 285 -5.86 -1.64 -10.21
N ALA A 286 -5.42 -2.11 -9.04
CA ALA A 286 -6.25 -2.92 -8.14
C ALA A 286 -5.99 -2.57 -6.68
N GLY A 287 -7.00 -2.71 -5.83
CA GLY A 287 -6.90 -2.35 -4.41
C GLY A 287 -5.86 -3.17 -3.64
N HIS A 288 -5.46 -4.34 -4.14
CA HIS A 288 -4.52 -5.25 -3.47
C HIS A 288 -3.08 -5.20 -4.00
N ALA A 289 -2.86 -4.72 -5.25
CA ALA A 289 -1.55 -4.68 -5.94
C ALA A 289 -1.57 -3.71 -7.13
N GLY A 290 -0.39 -3.35 -7.66
CA GLY A 290 -0.23 -2.57 -8.90
C GLY A 290 0.62 -1.32 -8.79
N VAL A 291 0.97 -0.86 -7.57
CA VAL A 291 1.89 0.28 -7.39
C VAL A 291 3.32 -0.17 -7.59
N PHE A 292 4.07 0.66 -8.29
CA PHE A 292 5.52 0.60 -8.45
C PHE A 292 6.15 1.81 -7.75
N ALA A 293 7.31 1.61 -7.09
CA ALA A 293 8.04 2.72 -6.47
C ALA A 293 9.54 2.41 -6.35
N CYS A 294 10.36 3.47 -6.17
CA CYS A 294 11.73 3.36 -5.68
C CYS A 294 11.75 3.41 -4.12
N ALA A 295 12.87 3.01 -3.54
CA ALA A 295 12.99 2.96 -2.08
C ALA A 295 12.96 4.35 -1.43
N GLU A 296 13.49 5.37 -2.11
CA GLU A 296 13.50 6.76 -1.63
C GLU A 296 12.07 7.32 -1.51
N ASP A 297 11.20 7.10 -2.50
CA ASP A 297 9.80 7.54 -2.45
C ASP A 297 9.05 6.89 -1.29
N LEU A 298 9.30 5.61 -1.03
CA LEU A 298 8.70 4.93 0.13
C LEU A 298 9.26 5.44 1.47
N ALA A 299 10.52 5.89 1.53
CA ALA A 299 11.06 6.55 2.71
C ALA A 299 10.34 7.90 2.97
N VAL A 300 10.01 8.65 1.91
CA VAL A 300 9.21 9.87 2.03
C VAL A 300 7.80 9.55 2.56
N PHE A 301 7.13 8.55 1.99
CA PHE A 301 5.83 8.09 2.49
C PHE A 301 5.88 7.67 3.96
N ALA A 302 6.87 6.85 4.34
CA ALA A 302 7.05 6.40 5.71
C ALA A 302 7.37 7.55 6.67
N HIS A 303 8.16 8.53 6.23
CA HIS A 303 8.45 9.74 7.01
C HIS A 303 7.18 10.58 7.25
N ALA A 304 6.31 10.69 6.25
CA ALA A 304 5.01 11.34 6.43
C ALA A 304 4.17 10.62 7.49
N MET A 305 4.15 9.29 7.49
CA MET A 305 3.45 8.50 8.54
C MET A 305 4.08 8.72 9.93
N LEU A 306 5.42 8.75 10.05
CA LEU A 306 6.12 9.08 11.31
C LEU A 306 5.82 10.52 11.77
N SER A 307 5.54 11.42 10.85
CA SER A 307 5.15 12.82 11.11
C SER A 307 3.64 12.98 11.38
N GLY A 308 2.95 11.89 11.75
CA GLY A 308 1.52 11.89 12.04
C GLY A 308 0.63 12.00 10.80
N GLY A 309 1.10 11.54 9.65
CA GLY A 309 0.35 11.54 8.38
C GLY A 309 0.52 12.81 7.53
N ARG A 310 1.20 13.83 8.04
CA ARG A 310 1.35 15.12 7.34
C ARG A 310 2.26 14.98 6.11
N PRO A 311 1.96 15.70 5.00
CA PRO A 311 0.91 16.70 4.82
C PRO A 311 -0.43 16.13 4.33
N ILE A 312 -0.59 14.82 4.16
CA ILE A 312 -1.74 14.19 3.49
C ILE A 312 -2.87 13.80 4.44
N LEU A 313 -2.59 13.67 5.74
CA LEU A 313 -3.53 13.22 6.77
C LEU A 313 -3.32 13.98 8.09
N ARG A 314 -4.35 13.94 8.94
CA ARG A 314 -4.26 14.35 10.34
C ARG A 314 -3.79 13.20 11.23
N PRO A 315 -3.09 13.50 12.34
CA PRO A 315 -2.61 12.47 13.28
C PRO A 315 -3.72 11.60 13.86
N GLU A 316 -4.90 12.17 14.10
CA GLU A 316 -6.06 11.48 14.65
C GLU A 316 -6.55 10.39 13.70
N THR A 317 -6.60 10.70 12.39
CA THR A 317 -6.97 9.72 11.35
C THR A 317 -5.94 8.58 11.29
N LEU A 318 -4.65 8.91 11.23
CA LEU A 318 -3.59 7.91 11.22
C LEU A 318 -3.67 7.00 12.45
N ALA A 319 -3.90 7.56 13.64
CA ALA A 319 -4.00 6.79 14.89
C ALA A 319 -5.16 5.78 14.88
N VAL A 320 -6.29 6.13 14.24
CA VAL A 320 -7.41 5.19 14.07
C VAL A 320 -7.00 4.00 13.21
N PHE A 321 -6.33 4.24 12.08
CA PHE A 321 -6.00 3.20 11.11
C PHE A 321 -4.78 2.35 11.47
N THR A 322 -3.87 2.84 12.30
CA THR A 322 -2.64 2.10 12.67
C THR A 322 -2.75 1.38 14.02
N ARG A 323 -3.83 1.62 14.78
CA ARG A 323 -4.09 0.91 16.03
C ARG A 323 -4.44 -0.56 15.74
N ARG A 324 -3.72 -1.49 16.41
CA ARG A 324 -4.05 -2.92 16.32
C ARG A 324 -5.50 -3.17 16.76
N GLU A 325 -6.21 -3.96 15.98
CA GLU A 325 -7.57 -4.40 16.29
C GLU A 325 -7.60 -5.33 17.51
N SER A 326 -8.63 -5.18 18.32
CA SER A 326 -8.88 -6.06 19.49
C SER A 326 -9.69 -7.30 19.13
N ALA A 327 -10.35 -7.28 17.98
CA ALA A 327 -11.21 -8.36 17.47
C ALA A 327 -10.88 -8.64 15.98
N PRO A 328 -10.94 -9.92 15.58
CA PRO A 328 -11.09 -11.12 16.41
C PRO A 328 -9.85 -11.33 17.31
N PRO A 329 -9.99 -12.08 18.43
CA PRO A 329 -8.88 -12.31 19.36
C PRO A 329 -7.63 -12.88 18.66
N GLY A 330 -6.44 -12.33 19.02
CA GLY A 330 -5.15 -12.78 18.50
C GLY A 330 -4.79 -12.21 17.11
N THR A 331 -5.61 -11.30 16.55
CA THR A 331 -5.25 -10.64 15.29
C THR A 331 -4.01 -9.75 15.45
N SER A 332 -3.17 -9.72 14.41
CA SER A 332 -2.09 -8.72 14.25
C SER A 332 -2.51 -7.56 13.36
N ARG A 333 -3.77 -7.52 12.92
CA ARG A 333 -4.23 -6.52 11.95
C ARG A 333 -4.60 -5.21 12.61
N ALA A 334 -4.29 -4.13 11.90
CA ALA A 334 -4.91 -2.83 12.01
C ALA A 334 -5.70 -2.56 10.71
N LEU A 335 -6.22 -1.37 10.51
CA LEU A 335 -7.03 -1.08 9.32
C LEU A 335 -6.13 -0.88 8.09
N GLY A 336 -5.99 -1.93 7.30
CA GLY A 336 -5.11 -2.02 6.14
C GLY A 336 -3.65 -2.36 6.46
N TRP A 337 -3.22 -2.18 7.70
CA TRP A 337 -1.85 -2.43 8.13
C TRP A 337 -1.72 -3.76 8.88
N ASP A 338 -0.49 -4.28 8.91
CA ASP A 338 -0.07 -5.33 9.82
C ASP A 338 0.71 -4.71 11.00
N THR A 339 0.71 -5.39 12.14
CA THR A 339 1.49 -5.00 13.33
C THR A 339 2.35 -6.19 13.77
N PRO A 340 3.43 -5.98 14.54
CA PRO A 340 4.30 -7.07 14.96
C PRO A 340 3.53 -8.21 15.61
N SER A 341 3.79 -9.45 15.19
CA SER A 341 3.19 -10.69 15.72
C SER A 341 4.29 -11.65 16.20
N SER A 342 3.92 -12.79 16.77
CA SER A 342 4.89 -13.81 17.15
C SER A 342 4.48 -15.16 16.55
N PRO A 343 5.28 -15.74 15.61
CA PRO A 343 6.46 -15.15 14.97
C PRO A 343 6.11 -14.00 14.02
N SER A 344 7.02 -13.05 13.80
CA SER A 344 6.83 -11.91 12.92
C SER A 344 7.88 -11.83 11.81
N GLN A 345 7.43 -11.43 10.61
CA GLN A 345 8.35 -11.06 9.53
C GLN A 345 8.88 -9.62 9.68
N SER A 346 8.39 -8.82 10.65
CA SER A 346 9.03 -7.56 11.03
C SER A 346 10.36 -7.79 11.77
N GLY A 347 10.55 -8.95 12.40
CA GLY A 347 11.65 -9.22 13.32
C GLY A 347 11.18 -9.15 14.78
N LYS A 348 12.15 -9.16 15.70
CA LYS A 348 11.88 -9.25 17.15
C LYS A 348 12.01 -7.92 17.90
N TYR A 349 12.46 -6.85 17.22
CA TYR A 349 12.81 -5.60 17.89
C TYR A 349 11.82 -4.46 17.66
N PHE A 350 10.91 -4.56 16.68
CA PHE A 350 9.87 -3.56 16.51
C PHE A 350 8.95 -3.49 17.72
N PHE A 351 8.61 -2.27 18.14
CA PHE A 351 7.66 -2.06 19.23
C PHE A 351 6.24 -2.51 18.85
N PRO A 352 5.39 -2.87 19.83
CA PRO A 352 4.04 -3.39 19.58
C PRO A 352 3.12 -2.43 18.79
N ASN A 353 3.35 -1.10 18.89
CA ASN A 353 2.61 -0.07 18.15
C ASN A 353 3.21 0.24 16.77
N SER A 354 4.25 -0.49 16.35
CA SER A 354 4.75 -0.43 14.99
C SER A 354 3.73 -1.00 14.02
N PHE A 355 3.75 -0.50 12.79
CA PHE A 355 2.86 -0.94 11.74
C PHE A 355 3.61 -1.03 10.41
N GLY A 356 3.13 -1.87 9.52
CA GLY A 356 3.80 -2.10 8.24
C GLY A 356 3.00 -2.99 7.32
N HIS A 357 3.62 -3.39 6.22
CA HIS A 357 3.06 -4.38 5.31
C HIS A 357 4.18 -5.10 4.53
N LEU A 358 3.85 -6.28 4.04
CA LEU A 358 4.72 -7.11 3.22
C LEU A 358 4.18 -7.22 1.80
N GLY A 359 5.09 -7.38 0.81
CA GLY A 359 4.73 -7.64 -0.57
C GLY A 359 5.22 -9.01 -1.05
N TYR A 360 4.45 -9.61 -1.96
CA TYR A 360 4.74 -10.93 -2.53
C TYR A 360 6.06 -10.95 -3.32
N THR A 361 6.39 -9.85 -4.00
CA THR A 361 7.66 -9.64 -4.72
C THR A 361 8.89 -9.54 -3.80
N GLY A 362 8.71 -9.70 -2.49
CA GLY A 362 9.76 -9.65 -1.48
C GLY A 362 9.87 -8.30 -0.78
N THR A 363 9.03 -7.36 -1.14
CA THR A 363 9.00 -6.02 -0.56
C THR A 363 8.49 -6.00 0.88
N SER A 364 8.90 -5.02 1.65
CA SER A 364 8.35 -4.71 2.97
C SER A 364 8.51 -3.23 3.29
N LEU A 365 7.55 -2.71 4.04
CA LEU A 365 7.58 -1.38 4.65
C LEU A 365 7.19 -1.52 6.11
N TRP A 366 8.06 -1.11 7.04
CA TRP A 366 7.78 -1.10 8.47
C TRP A 366 8.10 0.27 9.07
N ILE A 367 7.25 0.71 9.99
CA ILE A 367 7.28 2.03 10.62
C ILE A 367 7.16 1.84 12.12
N ASP A 368 8.13 2.34 12.87
CA ASP A 368 8.19 2.30 14.34
C ASP A 368 8.13 3.73 14.90
N PRO A 369 6.96 4.16 15.35
CA PRO A 369 6.80 5.52 15.88
C PRO A 369 7.61 5.76 17.16
N GLU A 370 7.83 4.75 18.01
CA GLU A 370 8.59 4.90 19.26
C GLU A 370 10.08 5.12 18.99
N ARG A 371 10.64 4.41 17.99
CA ARG A 371 12.02 4.63 17.56
C ARG A 371 12.18 5.75 16.57
N GLN A 372 11.10 6.36 16.10
CA GLN A 372 11.14 7.29 14.97
C GLN A 372 11.92 6.70 13.78
N LEU A 373 11.63 5.44 13.46
CA LEU A 373 12.34 4.60 12.50
C LEU A 373 11.38 4.12 11.42
N SER A 374 11.82 4.15 10.17
CA SER A 374 11.19 3.36 9.12
C SER A 374 12.20 2.55 8.33
N MET A 375 11.75 1.41 7.82
CA MET A 375 12.54 0.53 6.95
C MET A 375 11.74 0.14 5.74
N THR A 376 12.31 0.42 4.59
CA THR A 376 11.84 -0.04 3.28
C THR A 376 12.83 -1.07 2.75
N LEU A 377 12.32 -2.22 2.35
CA LEU A 377 13.06 -3.23 1.59
C LEU A 377 12.29 -3.52 0.31
N LEU A 378 12.89 -3.29 -0.84
CA LEU A 378 12.35 -3.62 -2.15
C LEU A 378 13.19 -4.72 -2.79
N THR A 379 12.56 -5.73 -3.36
CA THR A 379 13.22 -6.82 -4.08
C THR A 379 12.35 -7.32 -5.24
N ASN A 380 12.94 -8.10 -6.13
CA ASN A 380 12.22 -8.88 -7.12
C ASN A 380 12.40 -10.40 -6.88
N ARG A 381 12.19 -10.86 -5.63
CA ARG A 381 12.42 -12.25 -5.23
C ARG A 381 11.58 -13.29 -6.00
N THR A 382 10.54 -12.84 -6.68
CA THR A 382 9.70 -13.68 -7.52
C THR A 382 10.34 -14.03 -8.87
N TRP A 383 11.50 -13.44 -9.19
CA TRP A 383 12.28 -13.77 -10.38
C TRP A 383 13.19 -15.00 -10.16
N PRO A 384 13.24 -15.94 -11.12
CA PRO A 384 12.39 -16.04 -12.34
C PRO A 384 10.99 -16.59 -12.03
N ASP A 385 10.81 -17.20 -10.85
CA ASP A 385 9.56 -17.77 -10.35
C ASP A 385 9.47 -17.60 -8.82
N CYS A 386 8.28 -17.83 -8.28
CA CYS A 386 7.99 -17.61 -6.87
C CYS A 386 8.26 -18.82 -5.95
N SER A 387 8.95 -19.86 -6.40
CA SER A 387 9.20 -21.10 -5.64
C SER A 387 10.06 -20.89 -4.40
N ASN A 388 11.06 -19.99 -4.48
CA ASN A 388 11.94 -19.67 -3.37
C ASN A 388 11.21 -18.85 -2.29
N GLN A 389 11.09 -19.41 -1.08
CA GLN A 389 10.45 -18.79 0.07
C GLN A 389 11.43 -18.25 1.13
N ALA A 390 12.74 -18.24 0.86
CA ALA A 390 13.78 -17.84 1.80
C ALA A 390 13.66 -16.37 2.26
N ILE A 391 12.97 -15.54 1.48
CA ILE A 391 12.64 -14.16 1.86
C ILE A 391 11.91 -14.08 3.21
N LYS A 392 11.09 -15.07 3.57
CA LYS A 392 10.35 -15.11 4.84
C LYS A 392 11.29 -15.23 6.05
N GLN A 393 12.45 -15.86 5.87
CA GLN A 393 13.49 -15.97 6.91
C GLN A 393 14.49 -14.82 6.85
N PHE A 394 14.66 -14.21 5.68
CA PHE A 394 15.58 -13.10 5.47
C PHE A 394 15.08 -11.81 6.09
N ARG A 395 13.82 -11.40 5.81
CA ARG A 395 13.25 -10.13 6.28
C ARG A 395 13.46 -9.87 7.78
N PRO A 396 13.05 -10.79 8.70
CA PRO A 396 13.23 -10.55 10.13
C PRO A 396 14.71 -10.37 10.52
N LYS A 397 15.63 -11.13 9.93
CA LYS A 397 17.06 -11.02 10.20
C LYS A 397 17.62 -9.67 9.74
N PHE A 398 17.20 -9.21 8.56
CA PHE A 398 17.62 -7.91 8.03
C PHE A 398 17.09 -6.77 8.90
N HIS A 399 15.80 -6.79 9.26
CA HIS A 399 15.20 -5.76 10.10
C HIS A 399 15.85 -5.72 11.48
N ASP A 400 16.10 -6.88 12.09
CA ASP A 400 16.79 -6.98 13.38
C ASP A 400 18.21 -6.40 13.31
N ALA A 401 18.98 -6.74 12.27
CA ALA A 401 20.33 -6.23 12.07
C ALA A 401 20.39 -4.70 11.89
N VAL A 402 19.39 -4.12 11.22
CA VAL A 402 19.29 -2.65 11.11
C VAL A 402 19.04 -2.02 12.47
N ILE A 403 18.09 -2.54 13.27
CA ILE A 403 17.80 -2.00 14.61
C ILE A 403 19.00 -2.15 15.54
N GLU A 404 19.70 -3.30 15.52
CA GLU A 404 20.93 -3.52 16.29
C GLU A 404 22.01 -2.51 15.93
N SER A 405 22.14 -2.17 14.64
CA SER A 405 23.13 -1.17 14.16
C SER A 405 22.86 0.26 14.67
N LEU A 406 21.62 0.55 15.02
CA LEU A 406 21.20 1.84 15.58
C LEU A 406 21.26 1.88 17.13
N GLY A 407 21.86 0.84 17.75
CA GLY A 407 21.96 0.74 19.22
C GLY A 407 20.70 0.26 19.90
N GLY A 408 19.75 -0.30 19.14
CA GLY A 408 18.52 -0.88 19.65
C GLY A 408 18.76 -2.25 20.28
N SER A 409 18.92 -2.31 21.61
CA SER A 409 18.66 -3.52 22.37
C SER A 409 17.15 -3.65 22.62
N ARG A 410 16.67 -4.90 22.80
CA ARG A 410 15.27 -5.33 22.99
C ARG A 410 14.30 -4.24 23.45
N GLY A 411 13.18 -4.10 22.74
CA GLY A 411 11.97 -3.56 23.32
C GLY A 411 11.68 -4.35 24.60
N LEU A 412 11.47 -3.61 25.70
CA LEU A 412 11.27 -4.11 27.06
C LEU A 412 10.59 -5.48 27.09
N ASP A 413 11.26 -6.45 27.72
CA ASP A 413 10.62 -7.66 28.25
C ASP A 413 9.45 -7.21 29.16
N VAL A 414 8.22 -7.34 28.70
CA VAL A 414 6.99 -7.25 29.49
C VAL A 414 6.30 -8.60 29.37
#